data_c9f6085073711340a0c80e9dbea9b20c
#
_entry.id   c9f6085073711340a0c80e9dbea9b20c
#
_cell.length_a   1.000
_cell.length_b   1.000
_cell.length_c   1.000
_cell.angle_alpha   90.00
_cell.angle_beta   90.00
_cell.angle_gamma   90.00
#
_symmetry.space_group_name_H-M   'P 1'
#
loop_
_entity.id
_entity.type
_entity.pdbx_description
1 polymer ?
#
loop_
_entity_poly.entity_id
_entity_poly.type
_entity_poly.pdbx_seq_one_letter_code
_entity_poly.pdbx_strand_id
1 'polypeptide(L)'
;MMQVDRRIIYSAALCSMLFSYLIHYPRFSNAIYSDIVSFWYRGFNKARLPYLDLAFEYPPLAGFLAYASSIAGRDVSSYYTVFSIIIAASYLLLVETTIRICEDRRVSLGYALIFLALSPSVILYSIYNFDAIFASALIASLYFFMKRRIKLSAILFSIAGLIKLVNLILLPFLALRLESWRERLLYAILSLGIFGAVNLALWILNPSFIDETYLYHARWGLENAWFLIFFPSESSWDLAKLFSLFLLCYGLLKVYVRGFEDQVTEVFAILAVFLLSNYVFTPQMVLWILPLLAAMGRMPIPYFGLELANSMIILMWFESPNPVELGSLPQYFALLRALMLFMILLEAYFGFGRVGSERKD
;
A
#
# COMPACT_ATOMS: atom_id res chain seq x y z
N MET A 1 -29.63 -1.14 -6.69
CA MET A 1 -28.22 -1.10 -7.11
C MET A 1 -27.98 -2.20 -8.12
N MET A 2 -27.38 -1.92 -9.28
CA MET A 2 -27.14 -2.90 -10.35
C MET A 2 -26.25 -4.04 -9.85
N GLN A 3 -26.68 -5.28 -10.08
CA GLN A 3 -25.89 -6.46 -9.74
C GLN A 3 -24.74 -6.57 -10.76
N VAL A 4 -23.53 -6.20 -10.37
CA VAL A 4 -22.34 -6.27 -11.24
C VAL A 4 -21.82 -7.72 -11.24
N ASP A 5 -21.64 -8.30 -12.43
CA ASP A 5 -21.04 -9.62 -12.60
C ASP A 5 -19.55 -9.55 -12.25
N ARG A 6 -19.03 -10.52 -11.52
CA ARG A 6 -17.60 -10.68 -11.21
C ARG A 6 -16.72 -10.63 -12.48
N ARG A 7 -17.20 -11.21 -13.60
CA ARG A 7 -16.48 -11.21 -14.88
C ARG A 7 -16.19 -9.79 -15.38
N ILE A 8 -17.13 -8.87 -15.18
CA ILE A 8 -16.94 -7.45 -15.56
C ILE A 8 -15.82 -6.84 -14.73
N ILE A 9 -15.77 -7.13 -13.42
CA ILE A 9 -14.73 -6.59 -12.53
C ILE A 9 -13.37 -7.11 -12.94
N TYR A 10 -13.23 -8.43 -13.19
CA TYR A 10 -11.97 -9.00 -13.63
C TYR A 10 -11.52 -8.46 -14.98
N SER A 11 -12.42 -8.36 -15.96
CA SER A 11 -12.11 -7.83 -17.28
C SER A 11 -11.66 -6.38 -17.19
N ALA A 12 -12.38 -5.55 -16.43
CA ALA A 12 -12.01 -4.16 -16.24
C ALA A 12 -10.67 -4.00 -15.48
N ALA A 13 -10.42 -4.81 -14.43
CA ALA A 13 -9.17 -4.81 -13.71
C ALA A 13 -7.98 -5.23 -14.61
N LEU A 14 -8.17 -6.26 -15.43
CA LEU A 14 -7.17 -6.69 -16.42
C LEU A 14 -6.89 -5.59 -17.46
N CYS A 15 -7.92 -4.90 -17.96
CA CYS A 15 -7.74 -3.76 -18.85
C CYS A 15 -6.93 -2.64 -18.19
N SER A 16 -7.26 -2.28 -16.94
CA SER A 16 -6.54 -1.23 -16.21
C SER A 16 -5.09 -1.60 -15.95
N MET A 17 -4.80 -2.87 -15.58
CA MET A 17 -3.44 -3.36 -15.44
C MET A 17 -2.68 -3.37 -16.77
N LEU A 18 -3.36 -3.70 -17.89
CA LEU A 18 -2.74 -3.63 -19.22
C LEU A 18 -2.38 -2.19 -19.56
N PHE A 19 -3.26 -1.22 -19.29
CA PHE A 19 -2.92 0.20 -19.45
C PHE A 19 -1.73 0.59 -18.57
N SER A 20 -1.72 0.20 -17.28
CA SER A 20 -0.59 0.43 -16.39
C SER A 20 0.71 -0.17 -16.94
N TYR A 21 0.65 -1.40 -17.44
CA TYR A 21 1.79 -2.05 -18.08
C TYR A 21 2.31 -1.26 -19.28
N LEU A 22 1.41 -0.80 -20.15
CA LEU A 22 1.79 -0.11 -21.39
C LEU A 22 2.40 1.26 -21.12
N ILE A 23 1.84 2.06 -20.20
CA ILE A 23 2.33 3.41 -19.93
C ILE A 23 3.74 3.42 -19.27
N HIS A 24 4.16 2.31 -18.66
CA HIS A 24 5.47 2.15 -18.04
C HIS A 24 6.42 1.28 -18.86
N TYR A 25 6.00 0.81 -20.06
CA TYR A 25 6.80 -0.13 -20.83
C TYR A 25 8.11 0.52 -21.32
N PRO A 26 9.28 -0.04 -20.97
CA PRO A 26 10.57 0.67 -21.07
C PRO A 26 11.06 0.96 -22.50
N ARG A 27 10.42 0.37 -23.54
CA ARG A 27 10.76 0.66 -24.94
C ARG A 27 9.94 1.78 -25.57
N PHE A 28 8.94 2.31 -24.87
CA PHE A 28 8.19 3.45 -25.37
C PHE A 28 8.92 4.76 -25.04
N SER A 29 9.05 5.65 -26.02
CA SER A 29 9.76 6.92 -25.87
C SER A 29 9.12 7.88 -24.89
N ASN A 30 7.83 7.72 -24.63
CA ASN A 30 7.02 8.52 -23.73
C ASN A 30 6.55 7.71 -22.49
N ALA A 31 7.28 6.62 -22.15
CA ALA A 31 6.95 5.83 -20.99
C ALA A 31 7.08 6.67 -19.70
N ILE A 32 6.06 6.58 -18.84
CA ILE A 32 6.11 7.18 -17.51
C ILE A 32 7.07 6.36 -16.63
N TYR A 33 7.80 7.02 -15.76
CA TYR A 33 8.72 6.38 -14.81
C TYR A 33 8.04 5.25 -14.02
N SER A 34 8.81 4.19 -13.74
CA SER A 34 8.41 3.07 -12.92
C SER A 34 9.60 2.61 -12.07
N ASP A 35 9.35 2.33 -10.78
CA ASP A 35 10.37 1.76 -9.89
C ASP A 35 10.88 0.41 -10.40
N ILE A 36 10.03 -0.41 -11.00
CA ILE A 36 10.42 -1.71 -11.56
C ILE A 36 11.53 -1.52 -12.59
N VAL A 37 11.37 -0.57 -13.52
CA VAL A 37 12.40 -0.28 -14.53
C VAL A 37 13.66 0.28 -13.88
N SER A 38 13.51 1.17 -12.89
CA SER A 38 14.63 1.73 -12.12
C SER A 38 15.46 0.63 -11.43
N PHE A 39 14.85 -0.35 -10.81
CA PHE A 39 15.53 -1.46 -10.14
C PHE A 39 16.47 -2.22 -11.09
N TRP A 40 16.05 -2.45 -12.35
CA TRP A 40 16.92 -3.07 -13.35
C TRP A 40 18.26 -2.36 -13.47
N TYR A 41 18.24 -1.04 -13.61
CA TYR A 41 19.47 -0.25 -13.78
C TYR A 41 20.26 -0.07 -12.48
N ARG A 42 19.64 -0.25 -11.32
CA ARG A 42 20.28 -0.14 -10.00
C ARG A 42 21.02 -1.40 -9.56
N GLY A 43 21.12 -2.41 -10.42
CA GLY A 43 21.98 -3.57 -10.19
C GLY A 43 21.38 -4.93 -10.54
N PHE A 44 20.06 -5.01 -10.71
CA PHE A 44 19.41 -6.29 -11.09
C PHE A 44 19.75 -6.75 -12.52
N ASN A 45 20.17 -5.83 -13.41
CA ASN A 45 20.70 -6.14 -14.74
C ASN A 45 21.96 -7.03 -14.72
N LYS A 46 22.63 -7.14 -13.58
CA LYS A 46 23.84 -7.95 -13.38
C LYS A 46 23.53 -9.26 -12.62
N ALA A 47 22.24 -9.57 -12.41
CA ALA A 47 21.78 -10.71 -11.63
C ALA A 47 22.43 -10.81 -10.23
N ARG A 48 22.71 -9.66 -9.58
CA ARG A 48 23.27 -9.61 -8.24
C ARG A 48 22.21 -10.01 -7.22
N LEU A 49 22.60 -10.83 -6.25
CA LEU A 49 21.72 -11.27 -5.19
C LEU A 49 21.45 -10.10 -4.21
N PRO A 50 20.20 -9.66 -4.05
CA PRO A 50 19.88 -8.57 -3.15
C PRO A 50 20.25 -8.94 -1.71
N TYR A 51 20.60 -7.93 -0.92
CA TYR A 51 21.02 -8.01 0.47
C TYR A 51 22.38 -8.69 0.73
N LEU A 52 22.98 -9.33 -0.27
CA LEU A 52 24.31 -9.92 -0.17
C LEU A 52 25.30 -9.25 -1.12
N ASP A 53 24.98 -9.20 -2.42
CA ASP A 53 25.84 -8.61 -3.45
C ASP A 53 25.36 -7.20 -3.86
N LEU A 54 24.13 -6.84 -3.51
CA LEU A 54 23.46 -5.60 -3.86
C LEU A 54 22.70 -5.07 -2.66
N ALA A 55 23.03 -3.87 -2.20
CA ALA A 55 22.20 -3.13 -1.25
C ALA A 55 20.83 -2.82 -1.86
N PHE A 56 19.77 -3.13 -1.13
CA PHE A 56 18.42 -2.88 -1.58
C PHE A 56 17.54 -2.40 -0.43
N GLU A 57 16.92 -1.25 -0.61
CA GLU A 57 16.24 -0.49 0.44
C GLU A 57 14.84 -0.99 0.83
N TYR A 58 14.38 -2.07 0.23
CA TYR A 58 13.06 -2.63 0.54
C TYR A 58 13.17 -3.95 1.29
N PRO A 59 12.13 -4.39 2.03
CA PRO A 59 12.17 -5.65 2.77
C PRO A 59 12.40 -6.88 1.88
N PRO A 60 12.82 -8.03 2.47
CA PRO A 60 13.43 -9.15 1.74
C PRO A 60 12.66 -9.69 0.55
N LEU A 61 11.35 -9.87 0.68
CA LEU A 61 10.56 -10.49 -0.40
C LEU A 61 10.48 -9.59 -1.63
N ALA A 62 10.47 -8.26 -1.47
CA ALA A 62 10.50 -7.33 -2.58
C ALA A 62 11.77 -7.49 -3.43
N GLY A 63 12.95 -7.55 -2.78
CA GLY A 63 14.23 -7.76 -3.47
C GLY A 63 14.32 -9.14 -4.14
N PHE A 64 13.87 -10.20 -3.47
CA PHE A 64 13.88 -11.53 -4.06
C PHE A 64 12.94 -11.68 -5.26
N LEU A 65 11.78 -10.98 -5.27
CA LEU A 65 10.89 -10.95 -6.44
C LEU A 65 11.54 -10.21 -7.61
N ALA A 66 12.20 -9.07 -7.35
CA ALA A 66 12.97 -8.35 -8.37
C ALA A 66 14.12 -9.22 -8.93
N TYR A 67 14.84 -9.90 -8.05
CA TYR A 67 15.92 -10.83 -8.45
C TYR A 67 15.41 -12.01 -9.27
N ALA A 68 14.36 -12.69 -8.85
CA ALA A 68 13.77 -13.79 -9.60
C ALA A 68 13.31 -13.33 -11.00
N SER A 69 12.75 -12.12 -11.09
CA SER A 69 12.38 -11.52 -12.37
C SER A 69 13.60 -11.21 -13.24
N SER A 70 14.73 -10.82 -12.65
CA SER A 70 15.97 -10.51 -13.39
C SER A 70 16.68 -11.74 -13.92
N ILE A 71 16.57 -12.89 -13.23
CA ILE A 71 17.09 -14.17 -13.73
C ILE A 71 16.27 -14.67 -14.92
N ALA A 72 14.93 -14.52 -14.85
CA ALA A 72 14.03 -14.95 -15.92
C ALA A 72 14.06 -14.01 -17.14
N GLY A 73 14.33 -12.70 -16.92
CA GLY A 73 14.41 -11.69 -17.96
C GLY A 73 15.84 -11.38 -18.36
N ARG A 74 16.15 -11.42 -19.66
CA ARG A 74 17.51 -11.18 -20.19
C ARG A 74 17.80 -9.72 -20.52
N ASP A 75 16.79 -8.90 -20.64
CA ASP A 75 16.85 -7.45 -20.89
C ASP A 75 15.81 -6.71 -20.04
N VAL A 76 15.86 -5.39 -20.04
CA VAL A 76 14.94 -4.56 -19.24
C VAL A 76 13.47 -4.84 -19.55
N SER A 77 13.14 -5.12 -20.81
CA SER A 77 11.75 -5.35 -21.23
C SER A 77 11.22 -6.70 -20.78
N SER A 78 12.03 -7.76 -20.91
CA SER A 78 11.68 -9.09 -20.43
C SER A 78 11.64 -9.16 -18.89
N TYR A 79 12.59 -8.51 -18.21
CA TYR A 79 12.57 -8.33 -16.76
C TYR A 79 11.27 -7.63 -16.30
N TYR A 80 10.96 -6.46 -16.91
CA TYR A 80 9.76 -5.71 -16.61
C TYR A 80 8.49 -6.55 -16.84
N THR A 81 8.43 -7.28 -17.93
CA THR A 81 7.28 -8.16 -18.26
C THR A 81 7.11 -9.27 -17.25
N VAL A 82 8.19 -9.97 -16.88
CA VAL A 82 8.11 -11.06 -15.87
C VAL A 82 7.63 -10.49 -14.52
N PHE A 83 8.21 -9.38 -14.09
CA PHE A 83 7.78 -8.76 -12.83
C PHE A 83 6.31 -8.31 -12.89
N SER A 84 5.89 -7.72 -14.01
CA SER A 84 4.50 -7.30 -14.24
C SER A 84 3.51 -8.46 -14.18
N ILE A 85 3.89 -9.65 -14.67
CA ILE A 85 3.05 -10.86 -14.56
C ILE A 85 2.86 -11.27 -13.09
N ILE A 86 3.91 -11.23 -12.28
CA ILE A 86 3.83 -11.53 -10.84
C ILE A 86 2.90 -10.54 -10.14
N ILE A 87 3.04 -9.25 -10.46
CA ILE A 87 2.18 -8.19 -9.91
C ILE A 87 0.73 -8.40 -10.35
N ALA A 88 0.50 -8.68 -11.64
CA ALA A 88 -0.84 -8.88 -12.17
C ALA A 88 -1.55 -10.09 -11.51
N ALA A 89 -0.85 -11.21 -11.34
CA ALA A 89 -1.38 -12.36 -10.62
C ALA A 89 -1.74 -12.01 -9.16
N SER A 90 -0.88 -11.26 -8.48
CA SER A 90 -1.13 -10.78 -7.11
C SER A 90 -2.30 -9.81 -7.06
N TYR A 91 -2.42 -8.92 -8.04
CA TYR A 91 -3.54 -7.97 -8.11
C TYR A 91 -4.89 -8.67 -8.36
N LEU A 92 -4.91 -9.70 -9.20
CA LEU A 92 -6.12 -10.51 -9.40
C LEU A 92 -6.53 -11.24 -8.10
N LEU A 93 -5.57 -11.69 -7.30
CA LEU A 93 -5.83 -12.24 -5.97
C LEU A 93 -6.40 -11.16 -5.03
N LEU A 94 -5.90 -9.92 -5.10
CA LEU A 94 -6.45 -8.79 -4.35
C LEU A 94 -7.91 -8.55 -4.73
N VAL A 95 -8.23 -8.51 -6.03
CA VAL A 95 -9.59 -8.32 -6.55
C VAL A 95 -10.52 -9.44 -6.06
N GLU A 96 -10.13 -10.71 -6.21
CA GLU A 96 -10.92 -11.86 -5.74
C GLU A 96 -11.17 -11.80 -4.23
N THR A 97 -10.11 -11.53 -3.45
CA THR A 97 -10.23 -11.47 -1.99
C THR A 97 -11.15 -10.33 -1.56
N THR A 98 -11.06 -9.18 -2.20
CA THR A 98 -11.95 -8.05 -1.91
C THR A 98 -13.40 -8.34 -2.30
N ILE A 99 -13.64 -8.98 -3.45
CA ILE A 99 -14.98 -9.44 -3.86
C ILE A 99 -15.57 -10.35 -2.77
N ARG A 100 -14.80 -11.31 -2.26
CA ARG A 100 -15.25 -12.20 -1.18
C ARG A 100 -15.60 -11.45 0.11
N ILE A 101 -14.79 -10.47 0.48
CA ILE A 101 -15.09 -9.62 1.63
C ILE A 101 -16.38 -8.84 1.39
N CYS A 102 -16.58 -8.26 0.20
CA CYS A 102 -17.81 -7.54 -0.15
C CYS A 102 -19.04 -8.45 -0.05
N GLU A 103 -18.96 -9.68 -0.58
CA GLU A 103 -20.07 -10.65 -0.53
C GLU A 103 -20.39 -11.08 0.90
N ASP A 104 -19.37 -11.44 1.71
CA ASP A 104 -19.56 -11.79 3.12
C ASP A 104 -20.23 -10.65 3.90
N ARG A 105 -19.95 -9.42 3.53
CA ARG A 105 -20.50 -8.20 4.16
C ARG A 105 -21.80 -7.72 3.50
N ARG A 106 -22.27 -8.40 2.46
CA ARG A 106 -23.43 -7.99 1.64
C ARG A 106 -23.29 -6.59 1.04
N VAL A 107 -22.06 -6.22 0.70
CA VAL A 107 -21.71 -4.96 0.03
C VAL A 107 -21.84 -5.16 -1.48
N SER A 108 -22.36 -4.15 -2.19
CA SER A 108 -22.49 -4.20 -3.64
C SER A 108 -21.13 -4.32 -4.33
N LEU A 109 -21.00 -5.25 -5.27
CA LEU A 109 -19.79 -5.43 -6.09
C LEU A 109 -19.49 -4.23 -7.01
N GLY A 110 -20.44 -3.30 -7.19
CA GLY A 110 -20.17 -2.03 -7.88
C GLY A 110 -19.04 -1.23 -7.23
N TYR A 111 -18.86 -1.33 -5.91
CA TYR A 111 -17.74 -0.69 -5.23
C TYR A 111 -16.40 -1.35 -5.60
N ALA A 112 -16.34 -2.68 -5.69
CA ALA A 112 -15.15 -3.37 -6.16
C ALA A 112 -14.80 -2.97 -7.61
N LEU A 113 -15.79 -2.83 -8.50
CA LEU A 113 -15.57 -2.32 -9.86
C LEU A 113 -14.95 -0.92 -9.85
N ILE A 114 -15.52 0.01 -9.08
CA ILE A 114 -15.06 1.40 -9.04
C ILE A 114 -13.65 1.50 -8.45
N PHE A 115 -13.43 0.92 -7.27
CA PHE A 115 -12.18 1.12 -6.54
C PHE A 115 -11.02 0.23 -7.05
N LEU A 116 -11.30 -0.96 -7.60
CA LEU A 116 -10.26 -1.91 -7.99
C LEU A 116 -10.08 -2.06 -9.50
N ALA A 117 -10.97 -1.48 -10.30
CA ALA A 117 -10.85 -1.61 -11.74
C ALA A 117 -10.86 -0.26 -12.46
N LEU A 118 -11.70 0.69 -12.03
CA LEU A 118 -11.87 1.96 -12.72
C LEU A 118 -11.12 3.13 -12.04
N SER A 119 -10.48 2.90 -10.90
CA SER A 119 -9.70 3.91 -10.18
C SER A 119 -8.51 4.39 -11.04
N PRO A 120 -8.32 5.70 -11.23
CA PRO A 120 -7.12 6.25 -11.85
C PRO A 120 -5.82 5.78 -11.19
N SER A 121 -5.80 5.64 -9.86
CA SER A 121 -4.65 5.09 -9.15
C SER A 121 -4.31 3.66 -9.56
N VAL A 122 -5.30 2.82 -9.89
CA VAL A 122 -5.06 1.46 -10.42
C VAL A 122 -4.45 1.52 -11.81
N ILE A 123 -4.98 2.38 -12.68
CA ILE A 123 -4.48 2.55 -14.04
C ILE A 123 -3.03 3.05 -14.04
N LEU A 124 -2.69 3.97 -13.14
CA LEU A 124 -1.36 4.57 -13.09
C LEU A 124 -0.34 3.74 -12.30
N TYR A 125 -0.76 3.02 -11.24
CA TYR A 125 0.20 2.47 -10.28
C TYR A 125 0.12 0.96 -10.05
N SER A 126 -0.83 0.23 -10.68
CA SER A 126 -0.93 -1.21 -10.46
C SER A 126 0.32 -1.98 -10.91
N ILE A 127 0.99 -1.53 -11.98
CA ILE A 127 2.25 -2.10 -12.53
C ILE A 127 3.41 -1.09 -12.40
N TYR A 128 3.41 -0.28 -11.35
CA TYR A 128 4.43 0.73 -11.11
C TYR A 128 5.55 0.23 -10.18
N ASN A 129 5.14 -0.47 -9.13
CA ASN A 129 5.98 -1.00 -8.05
C ASN A 129 5.30 -2.28 -7.52
N PHE A 130 5.84 -2.90 -6.49
CA PHE A 130 5.29 -4.09 -5.81
C PHE A 130 4.19 -3.78 -4.78
N ASP A 131 3.64 -2.55 -4.74
CA ASP A 131 2.56 -2.14 -3.83
C ASP A 131 1.29 -2.99 -3.96
N ALA A 132 0.97 -3.44 -5.18
CA ALA A 132 -0.12 -4.35 -5.43
C ALA A 132 0.08 -5.74 -4.77
N ILE A 133 1.33 -6.23 -4.70
CA ILE A 133 1.66 -7.50 -4.04
C ILE A 133 1.49 -7.35 -2.52
N PHE A 134 1.97 -6.23 -1.96
CA PHE A 134 1.77 -5.91 -0.55
C PHE A 134 0.28 -5.83 -0.20
N ALA A 135 -0.51 -5.04 -0.95
CA ALA A 135 -1.94 -4.89 -0.72
C ALA A 135 -2.68 -6.23 -0.81
N SER A 136 -2.30 -7.09 -1.78
CA SER A 136 -2.86 -8.43 -1.92
C SER A 136 -2.63 -9.31 -0.69
N ALA A 137 -1.38 -9.38 -0.22
CA ALA A 137 -1.03 -10.16 0.97
C ALA A 137 -1.74 -9.63 2.22
N LEU A 138 -1.81 -8.31 2.38
CA LEU A 138 -2.47 -7.66 3.51
C LEU A 138 -3.99 -7.93 3.52
N ILE A 139 -4.68 -7.75 2.39
CA ILE A 139 -6.12 -7.96 2.29
C ILE A 139 -6.46 -9.45 2.42
N ALA A 140 -5.64 -10.34 1.86
CA ALA A 140 -5.80 -11.78 2.08
C ALA A 140 -5.61 -12.17 3.56
N SER A 141 -4.62 -11.56 4.24
CA SER A 141 -4.45 -11.73 5.69
C SER A 141 -5.70 -11.30 6.46
N LEU A 142 -6.24 -10.11 6.16
CA LEU A 142 -7.46 -9.60 6.79
C LEU A 142 -8.66 -10.51 6.52
N TYR A 143 -8.85 -10.97 5.29
CA TYR A 143 -9.92 -11.91 4.94
C TYR A 143 -9.86 -13.19 5.77
N PHE A 144 -8.69 -13.83 5.85
CA PHE A 144 -8.53 -15.05 6.65
C PHE A 144 -8.62 -14.79 8.15
N PHE A 145 -8.25 -13.59 8.61
CA PHE A 145 -8.50 -13.16 9.99
C PHE A 145 -10.01 -13.10 10.28
N MET A 146 -10.79 -12.45 9.41
CA MET A 146 -12.25 -12.40 9.52
C MET A 146 -12.91 -13.78 9.47
N LYS A 147 -12.32 -14.72 8.72
CA LYS A 147 -12.74 -16.14 8.66
C LYS A 147 -12.23 -16.99 9.82
N ARG A 148 -11.61 -16.40 10.84
CA ARG A 148 -11.03 -17.09 12.01
C ARG A 148 -9.96 -18.14 11.65
N ARG A 149 -9.37 -18.05 10.45
CA ARG A 149 -8.22 -18.87 10.03
C ARG A 149 -6.91 -18.20 10.46
N ILE A 150 -6.71 -18.11 11.78
CA ILE A 150 -5.69 -17.29 12.43
C ILE A 150 -4.26 -17.60 11.95
N LYS A 151 -3.91 -18.90 11.79
CA LYS A 151 -2.56 -19.30 11.32
C LYS A 151 -2.29 -18.81 9.89
N LEU A 152 -3.24 -18.98 8.98
CA LEU A 152 -3.08 -18.55 7.58
C LEU A 152 -3.04 -17.03 7.48
N SER A 153 -3.87 -16.34 8.26
CA SER A 153 -3.82 -14.88 8.40
C SER A 153 -2.43 -14.40 8.85
N ALA A 154 -1.87 -15.00 9.91
CA ALA A 154 -0.55 -14.64 10.44
C ALA A 154 0.59 -14.85 9.44
N ILE A 155 0.55 -15.94 8.67
CA ILE A 155 1.53 -16.22 7.60
C ILE A 155 1.44 -15.15 6.51
N LEU A 156 0.23 -14.83 6.02
CA LEU A 156 0.03 -13.80 5.01
C LEU A 156 0.38 -12.41 5.52
N PHE A 157 0.12 -12.14 6.80
CA PHE A 157 0.54 -10.92 7.47
C PHE A 157 2.07 -10.76 7.46
N SER A 158 2.79 -11.85 7.76
CA SER A 158 4.25 -11.88 7.70
C SER A 158 4.78 -11.67 6.27
N ILE A 159 4.14 -12.31 5.28
CA ILE A 159 4.45 -12.11 3.85
C ILE A 159 4.28 -10.63 3.47
N ALA A 160 3.21 -9.98 3.89
CA ALA A 160 3.02 -8.54 3.68
C ALA A 160 4.16 -7.73 4.30
N GLY A 161 4.57 -8.04 5.54
CA GLY A 161 5.70 -7.39 6.24
C GLY A 161 7.03 -7.57 5.52
N LEU A 162 7.25 -8.72 4.90
CA LEU A 162 8.45 -8.98 4.09
C LEU A 162 8.45 -8.25 2.74
N ILE A 163 7.35 -7.58 2.37
CA ILE A 163 7.25 -6.71 1.19
C ILE A 163 7.31 -5.23 1.62
N LYS A 164 6.57 -4.86 2.67
CA LYS A 164 6.56 -3.50 3.26
C LYS A 164 6.23 -3.58 4.75
N LEU A 165 6.95 -2.80 5.58
CA LEU A 165 6.83 -2.86 7.04
C LEU A 165 5.51 -2.31 7.60
N VAL A 166 4.79 -1.52 6.84
CA VAL A 166 3.65 -0.73 7.33
C VAL A 166 2.55 -1.57 7.99
N ASN A 167 2.36 -2.82 7.55
CA ASN A 167 1.35 -3.68 8.16
C ASN A 167 1.66 -4.01 9.64
N LEU A 168 2.92 -3.91 10.10
CA LEU A 168 3.28 -4.20 11.49
C LEU A 168 2.53 -3.30 12.49
N ILE A 169 2.14 -2.08 12.08
CA ILE A 169 1.31 -1.20 12.93
C ILE A 169 -0.09 -1.77 13.19
N LEU A 170 -0.58 -2.68 12.33
CA LEU A 170 -1.87 -3.34 12.49
C LEU A 170 -1.82 -4.50 13.50
N LEU A 171 -0.64 -5.03 13.78
CA LEU A 171 -0.48 -6.24 14.61
C LEU A 171 -1.13 -6.11 15.99
N PRO A 172 -0.90 -5.04 16.79
CA PRO A 172 -1.54 -4.91 18.09
C PRO A 172 -3.07 -4.83 18.00
N PHE A 173 -3.61 -4.12 17.00
CA PHE A 173 -5.06 -4.00 16.82
C PHE A 173 -5.70 -5.34 16.47
N LEU A 174 -5.13 -6.07 15.50
CA LEU A 174 -5.63 -7.39 15.13
C LEU A 174 -5.47 -8.40 16.29
N ALA A 175 -4.34 -8.41 16.97
CA ALA A 175 -4.14 -9.29 18.11
C ALA A 175 -5.15 -9.03 19.24
N LEU A 176 -5.46 -7.77 19.56
CA LEU A 176 -6.45 -7.41 20.58
C LEU A 176 -7.88 -7.85 20.24
N ARG A 177 -8.20 -8.07 18.97
CA ARG A 177 -9.48 -8.59 18.49
C ARG A 177 -9.67 -10.08 18.72
N LEU A 178 -8.61 -10.81 19.02
CA LEU A 178 -8.68 -12.24 19.32
C LEU A 178 -9.16 -12.46 20.75
N GLU A 179 -10.00 -13.47 20.95
CA GLU A 179 -10.67 -13.70 22.23
C GLU A 179 -9.71 -14.23 23.28
N SER A 180 -8.90 -15.23 22.93
CA SER A 180 -8.01 -15.88 23.88
C SER A 180 -6.57 -15.33 23.81
N TRP A 181 -5.92 -15.29 24.98
CA TRP A 181 -4.49 -14.96 25.07
C TRP A 181 -3.61 -15.90 24.22
N ARG A 182 -3.98 -17.17 24.15
CA ARG A 182 -3.26 -18.17 23.34
C ARG A 182 -3.32 -17.83 21.85
N GLU A 183 -4.49 -17.41 21.32
CA GLU A 183 -4.62 -16.98 19.93
C GLU A 183 -3.82 -15.70 19.67
N ARG A 184 -3.85 -14.72 20.59
CA ARG A 184 -3.06 -13.48 20.49
C ARG A 184 -1.58 -13.77 20.39
N LEU A 185 -1.08 -14.62 21.28
CA LEU A 185 0.32 -15.02 21.28
C LEU A 185 0.70 -15.81 20.03
N LEU A 186 -0.13 -16.78 19.61
CA LEU A 186 0.10 -17.55 18.39
C LEU A 186 0.13 -16.63 17.16
N TYR A 187 -0.80 -15.69 17.06
CA TYR A 187 -0.84 -14.74 15.94
C TYR A 187 0.42 -13.88 15.91
N ALA A 188 0.82 -13.31 17.05
CA ALA A 188 2.02 -12.51 17.15
C ALA A 188 3.30 -13.32 16.83
N ILE A 189 3.45 -14.53 17.40
CA ILE A 189 4.62 -15.39 17.17
C ILE A 189 4.72 -15.77 15.67
N LEU A 190 3.62 -16.17 15.04
CA LEU A 190 3.67 -16.53 13.62
C LEU A 190 3.95 -15.32 12.74
N SER A 191 3.29 -14.18 13.02
CA SER A 191 3.47 -12.95 12.25
C SER A 191 4.89 -12.39 12.35
N LEU A 192 5.43 -12.30 13.57
CA LEU A 192 6.76 -11.76 13.81
C LEU A 192 7.86 -12.82 13.65
N GLY A 193 7.57 -14.09 13.92
CA GLY A 193 8.55 -15.17 13.86
C GLY A 193 9.03 -15.43 12.43
N ILE A 194 8.11 -15.54 11.46
CA ILE A 194 8.49 -15.72 10.05
C ILE A 194 9.22 -14.47 9.55
N PHE A 195 8.67 -13.28 9.81
CA PHE A 195 9.30 -12.01 9.46
C PHE A 195 10.70 -11.91 10.08
N GLY A 196 10.82 -12.15 11.38
CA GLY A 196 12.06 -12.05 12.12
C GLY A 196 13.10 -13.10 11.68
N ALA A 197 12.68 -14.34 11.41
CA ALA A 197 13.58 -15.40 10.97
C ALA A 197 14.27 -15.07 9.64
N VAL A 198 13.50 -14.54 8.65
CA VAL A 198 14.06 -14.12 7.36
C VAL A 198 15.03 -12.96 7.53
N ASN A 199 14.65 -11.95 8.31
CA ASN A 199 15.50 -10.79 8.55
C ASN A 199 16.75 -11.14 9.36
N LEU A 200 16.63 -12.00 10.36
CA LEU A 200 17.78 -12.48 11.15
C LEU A 200 18.76 -13.26 10.29
N ALA A 201 18.28 -14.14 9.41
CA ALA A 201 19.12 -14.89 8.50
C ALA A 201 19.93 -13.96 7.59
N LEU A 202 19.29 -12.95 7.00
CA LEU A 202 19.98 -11.97 6.16
C LEU A 202 20.96 -11.10 6.96
N TRP A 203 20.61 -10.69 8.17
CA TRP A 203 21.52 -9.94 9.03
C TRP A 203 22.77 -10.75 9.45
N ILE A 204 22.62 -12.04 9.70
CA ILE A 204 23.77 -12.94 9.97
C ILE A 204 24.68 -13.05 8.74
N LEU A 205 24.09 -13.13 7.53
CA LEU A 205 24.84 -13.23 6.28
C LEU A 205 25.47 -11.90 5.85
N ASN A 206 24.80 -10.78 6.10
CA ASN A 206 25.29 -9.43 5.82
C ASN A 206 24.95 -8.50 7.01
N PRO A 207 25.90 -8.19 7.91
CA PRO A 207 25.66 -7.28 9.03
C PRO A 207 25.17 -5.88 8.64
N SER A 208 25.49 -5.39 7.43
CA SER A 208 25.03 -4.11 6.90
C SER A 208 23.55 -4.13 6.46
N PHE A 209 22.93 -5.30 6.38
CA PHE A 209 21.57 -5.48 5.86
C PHE A 209 20.54 -4.53 6.51
N ILE A 210 20.57 -4.39 7.84
CA ILE A 210 19.63 -3.53 8.56
C ILE A 210 19.82 -2.05 8.18
N ASP A 211 21.06 -1.60 8.07
CA ASP A 211 21.39 -0.23 7.70
C ASP A 211 21.00 0.08 6.25
N GLU A 212 21.30 -0.81 5.33
CA GLU A 212 21.06 -0.66 3.90
C GLU A 212 19.57 -0.81 3.52
N THR A 213 18.81 -1.58 4.29
CA THR A 213 17.39 -1.87 3.98
C THR A 213 16.45 -0.96 4.76
N TYR A 214 16.59 -0.88 6.08
CA TYR A 214 15.59 -0.23 6.94
C TYR A 214 16.00 1.19 7.35
N LEU A 215 17.27 1.39 7.72
CA LEU A 215 17.74 2.72 8.12
C LEU A 215 17.96 3.64 6.91
N TYR A 216 18.03 3.10 5.71
CA TYR A 216 18.04 3.88 4.48
C TYR A 216 16.84 4.83 4.40
N HIS A 217 15.64 4.31 4.61
CA HIS A 217 14.42 5.14 4.58
C HIS A 217 14.34 6.17 5.72
N ALA A 218 14.94 5.87 6.87
CA ALA A 218 15.00 6.84 7.96
C ALA A 218 15.86 8.08 7.63
N ARG A 219 16.80 7.93 6.68
CA ARG A 219 17.65 9.02 6.17
C ARG A 219 17.04 9.77 4.99
N TRP A 220 15.91 9.27 4.45
CA TRP A 220 15.23 9.91 3.32
C TRP A 220 14.67 11.28 3.71
N GLY A 221 14.52 12.16 2.72
CA GLY A 221 13.86 13.45 2.87
C GLY A 221 12.34 13.35 2.88
N LEU A 222 11.68 14.49 2.98
CA LEU A 222 10.25 14.59 2.81
C LEU A 222 9.87 14.41 1.34
N GLU A 223 8.89 13.55 1.08
CA GLU A 223 8.41 13.31 -0.29
C GLU A 223 6.88 13.21 -0.30
N ASN A 224 6.23 14.11 -1.04
CA ASN A 224 4.77 14.17 -1.18
C ASN A 224 4.01 14.21 0.18
N ALA A 225 4.64 14.75 1.20
CA ALA A 225 4.03 14.92 2.53
C ALA A 225 3.39 16.31 2.65
N TRP A 226 2.14 16.36 3.08
CA TRP A 226 1.39 17.61 3.22
C TRP A 226 2.02 18.59 4.21
N PHE A 227 2.71 18.11 5.23
CA PHE A 227 3.32 18.95 6.25
C PHE A 227 4.66 19.60 5.81
N LEU A 228 5.08 19.40 4.56
CA LEU A 228 6.17 20.17 3.95
C LEU A 228 5.90 21.69 4.02
N ILE A 229 4.62 22.12 4.02
CA ILE A 229 4.25 23.53 4.22
C ILE A 229 4.75 24.12 5.54
N PHE A 230 4.95 23.30 6.56
CA PHE A 230 5.48 23.72 7.87
C PHE A 230 6.99 23.50 8.00
N PHE A 231 7.56 22.65 7.18
CA PHE A 231 8.98 22.26 7.19
C PHE A 231 9.59 22.38 5.79
N PRO A 232 9.65 23.58 5.21
CA PRO A 232 10.03 23.78 3.81
C PRO A 232 11.53 23.60 3.53
N SER A 233 12.39 23.67 4.55
CA SER A 233 13.84 23.56 4.40
C SER A 233 14.35 22.20 4.86
N GLU A 234 15.38 21.68 4.19
CA GLU A 234 16.03 20.42 4.58
C GLU A 234 16.53 20.42 6.02
N SER A 235 16.98 21.57 6.53
CA SER A 235 17.41 21.72 7.92
C SER A 235 16.31 21.48 8.95
N SER A 236 15.03 21.55 8.54
CA SER A 236 13.87 21.28 9.40
C SER A 236 13.31 19.85 9.27
N TRP A 237 13.86 19.02 8.38
CA TRP A 237 13.27 17.70 8.07
C TRP A 237 13.40 16.68 9.21
N ASP A 238 14.42 16.78 10.04
CA ASP A 238 14.50 15.93 11.24
C ASP A 238 13.38 16.25 12.23
N LEU A 239 13.03 17.54 12.38
CA LEU A 239 11.86 17.94 13.17
C LEU A 239 10.55 17.47 12.52
N ALA A 240 10.46 17.50 11.18
CA ALA A 240 9.33 16.95 10.44
C ALA A 240 9.14 15.44 10.69
N LYS A 241 10.23 14.67 10.77
CA LYS A 241 10.17 13.21 11.10
C LYS A 241 9.68 12.98 12.54
N LEU A 242 10.10 13.80 13.49
CA LEU A 242 9.57 13.75 14.87
C LEU A 242 8.08 14.11 14.91
N PHE A 243 7.68 15.13 14.14
CA PHE A 243 6.27 15.51 13.98
C PHE A 243 5.45 14.37 13.34
N SER A 244 5.99 13.71 12.30
CA SER A 244 5.42 12.52 11.68
C SER A 244 5.17 11.41 12.72
N LEU A 245 6.16 11.09 13.53
CA LEU A 245 6.04 10.07 14.59
C LEU A 245 4.97 10.47 15.63
N PHE A 246 4.95 11.73 16.04
CA PHE A 246 3.92 12.24 16.97
C PHE A 246 2.52 12.09 16.38
N LEU A 247 2.32 12.50 15.10
CA LEU A 247 1.04 12.35 14.41
C LEU A 247 0.61 10.88 14.30
N LEU A 248 1.55 9.99 13.99
CA LEU A 248 1.28 8.56 13.93
C LEU A 248 0.82 8.02 15.28
N CYS A 249 1.58 8.26 16.34
CA CYS A 249 1.23 7.79 17.69
C CYS A 249 -0.10 8.35 18.17
N TYR A 250 -0.32 9.66 17.98
CA TYR A 250 -1.56 10.32 18.35
C TYR A 250 -2.76 9.78 17.56
N GLY A 251 -2.62 9.62 16.23
CA GLY A 251 -3.68 9.08 15.38
C GLY A 251 -4.03 7.63 15.72
N LEU A 252 -3.02 6.77 15.93
CA LEU A 252 -3.24 5.38 16.35
C LEU A 252 -3.91 5.29 17.72
N LEU A 253 -3.53 6.15 18.68
CA LEU A 253 -4.21 6.24 19.97
C LEU A 253 -5.69 6.63 19.80
N LYS A 254 -5.99 7.61 18.91
CA LYS A 254 -7.38 8.00 18.61
C LYS A 254 -8.19 6.86 17.99
N VAL A 255 -7.60 6.10 17.07
CA VAL A 255 -8.23 4.89 16.49
C VAL A 255 -8.50 3.87 17.58
N TYR A 256 -7.53 3.59 18.46
CA TYR A 256 -7.67 2.66 19.57
C TYR A 256 -8.79 3.07 20.55
N VAL A 257 -8.78 4.34 20.99
CA VAL A 257 -9.79 4.85 21.95
C VAL A 257 -11.19 4.88 21.33
N ARG A 258 -11.29 5.18 20.02
CA ARG A 258 -12.58 5.14 19.30
C ARG A 258 -13.19 3.75 19.32
N GLY A 259 -12.40 2.70 19.16
CA GLY A 259 -12.84 1.31 19.12
C GLY A 259 -13.85 1.08 17.99
N PHE A 260 -13.38 0.72 16.81
CA PHE A 260 -14.28 0.39 15.69
C PHE A 260 -14.86 -1.00 15.88
N GLU A 261 -16.17 -1.16 15.68
CA GLU A 261 -16.80 -2.49 15.65
C GLU A 261 -16.37 -3.28 14.41
N ASP A 262 -16.29 -2.59 13.29
CA ASP A 262 -15.96 -3.14 11.98
C ASP A 262 -14.44 -3.18 11.74
N GLN A 263 -13.90 -4.39 11.53
CA GLN A 263 -12.47 -4.62 11.30
C GLN A 263 -11.96 -3.98 10.00
N VAL A 264 -12.76 -3.94 8.95
CA VAL A 264 -12.37 -3.32 7.66
C VAL A 264 -12.21 -1.82 7.83
N THR A 265 -13.15 -1.18 8.52
CA THR A 265 -13.09 0.26 8.81
C THR A 265 -11.92 0.60 9.75
N GLU A 266 -11.64 -0.26 10.75
CA GLU A 266 -10.49 -0.08 11.65
C GLU A 266 -9.16 -0.15 10.90
N VAL A 267 -8.96 -1.18 10.06
CA VAL A 267 -7.74 -1.33 9.25
C VAL A 267 -7.60 -0.16 8.27
N PHE A 268 -8.69 0.29 7.65
CA PHE A 268 -8.68 1.50 6.84
C PHE A 268 -8.22 2.73 7.64
N ALA A 269 -8.80 2.95 8.83
CA ALA A 269 -8.46 4.10 9.67
C ALA A 269 -6.99 4.10 10.09
N ILE A 270 -6.43 2.93 10.45
CA ILE A 270 -5.02 2.78 10.81
C ILE A 270 -4.11 3.10 9.61
N LEU A 271 -4.40 2.55 8.42
CA LEU A 271 -3.62 2.84 7.21
C LEU A 271 -3.76 4.31 6.78
N ALA A 272 -4.95 4.89 6.86
CA ALA A 272 -5.15 6.31 6.57
C ALA A 272 -4.39 7.23 7.54
N VAL A 273 -4.36 6.90 8.83
CA VAL A 273 -3.53 7.59 9.84
C VAL A 273 -2.05 7.46 9.47
N PHE A 274 -1.59 6.26 9.12
CA PHE A 274 -0.20 6.08 8.68
C PHE A 274 0.13 6.94 7.47
N LEU A 275 -0.68 6.90 6.42
CA LEU A 275 -0.45 7.68 5.19
C LEU A 275 -0.44 9.20 5.45
N LEU A 276 -1.35 9.68 6.31
CA LEU A 276 -1.42 11.09 6.68
C LEU A 276 -0.28 11.55 7.59
N SER A 277 0.28 10.65 8.38
CA SER A 277 1.40 10.97 9.27
C SER A 277 2.77 10.71 8.64
N ASN A 278 2.86 9.94 7.55
CA ASN A 278 4.13 9.56 6.96
C ASN A 278 4.80 10.74 6.23
N TYR A 279 6.10 10.94 6.48
CA TYR A 279 6.91 11.97 5.80
C TYR A 279 7.26 11.61 4.35
N VAL A 280 6.98 10.37 3.93
CA VAL A 280 7.05 9.90 2.54
C VAL A 280 5.71 9.26 2.18
N PHE A 281 4.89 9.98 1.43
CA PHE A 281 3.59 9.46 0.97
C PHE A 281 3.56 9.42 -0.56
N THR A 282 4.21 8.42 -1.14
CA THR A 282 4.24 8.25 -2.60
C THR A 282 2.88 7.81 -3.17
N PRO A 283 2.54 8.18 -4.43
CA PRO A 283 1.20 7.98 -4.98
C PRO A 283 0.72 6.53 -5.03
N GLN A 284 1.59 5.55 -5.27
CA GLN A 284 1.24 4.12 -5.32
C GLN A 284 0.71 3.57 -3.98
N MET A 285 0.98 4.25 -2.86
CA MET A 285 0.49 3.83 -1.54
C MET A 285 -1.03 3.93 -1.42
N VAL A 286 -1.71 4.70 -2.28
CA VAL A 286 -3.18 4.75 -2.32
C VAL A 286 -3.78 3.38 -2.65
N LEU A 287 -3.08 2.51 -3.40
CA LEU A 287 -3.53 1.15 -3.70
C LEU A 287 -3.83 0.31 -2.43
N TRP A 288 -3.22 0.63 -1.29
CA TRP A 288 -3.42 -0.14 -0.05
C TRP A 288 -4.80 0.06 0.56
N ILE A 289 -5.42 1.22 0.35
CA ILE A 289 -6.71 1.58 0.94
C ILE A 289 -7.91 1.34 0.02
N LEU A 290 -7.69 1.24 -1.30
CA LEU A 290 -8.78 1.04 -2.26
C LEU A 290 -9.63 -0.22 -1.98
N PRO A 291 -9.04 -1.40 -1.69
CA PRO A 291 -9.82 -2.60 -1.37
C PRO A 291 -10.63 -2.46 -0.08
N LEU A 292 -10.14 -1.68 0.88
CA LEU A 292 -10.86 -1.40 2.12
C LEU A 292 -12.04 -0.46 1.87
N LEU A 293 -11.85 0.59 1.05
CA LEU A 293 -12.95 1.46 0.62
C LEU A 293 -14.04 0.67 -0.12
N ALA A 294 -13.65 -0.24 -1.01
CA ALA A 294 -14.59 -1.13 -1.68
C ALA A 294 -15.38 -1.98 -0.68
N ALA A 295 -14.70 -2.61 0.27
CA ALA A 295 -15.28 -3.47 1.28
C ALA A 295 -16.11 -2.72 2.34
N MET A 296 -15.84 -1.43 2.57
CA MET A 296 -16.67 -0.55 3.41
C MET A 296 -18.02 -0.27 2.77
N GLY A 297 -18.15 -0.43 1.46
CA GLY A 297 -19.42 -0.26 0.74
C GLY A 297 -19.92 1.17 0.71
N ARG A 298 -19.00 2.14 0.63
CA ARG A 298 -19.30 3.57 0.60
C ARG A 298 -18.52 4.24 -0.51
N MET A 299 -19.12 5.28 -1.09
CA MET A 299 -18.46 6.19 -2.00
C MET A 299 -18.31 7.55 -1.32
N PRO A 300 -17.20 7.82 -0.64
CA PRO A 300 -16.99 9.14 -0.04
C PRO A 300 -16.81 10.18 -1.14
N ILE A 301 -17.47 11.34 -0.99
CA ILE A 301 -17.36 12.43 -1.97
C ILE A 301 -15.90 12.86 -2.18
N PRO A 302 -15.04 12.96 -1.14
CA PRO A 302 -13.65 13.35 -1.31
C PRO A 302 -12.81 12.35 -2.12
N TYR A 303 -13.31 11.13 -2.40
CA TYR A 303 -12.58 10.14 -3.18
C TYR A 303 -12.19 10.64 -4.58
N PHE A 304 -13.07 11.35 -5.26
CA PHE A 304 -12.74 11.89 -6.59
C PHE A 304 -11.61 12.92 -6.54
N GLY A 305 -11.59 13.76 -5.51
CA GLY A 305 -10.50 14.69 -5.27
C GLY A 305 -9.18 13.99 -4.90
N LEU A 306 -9.25 12.90 -4.11
CA LEU A 306 -8.11 12.06 -3.78
C LEU A 306 -7.49 11.45 -5.05
N GLU A 307 -8.30 10.85 -5.92
CA GLU A 307 -7.84 10.21 -7.15
C GLU A 307 -7.26 11.23 -8.15
N LEU A 308 -7.92 12.38 -8.32
CA LEU A 308 -7.40 13.47 -9.14
C LEU A 308 -6.05 13.94 -8.64
N ALA A 309 -5.95 14.27 -7.36
CA ALA A 309 -4.71 14.75 -6.76
C ALA A 309 -3.58 13.70 -6.86
N ASN A 310 -3.90 12.44 -6.55
CA ASN A 310 -2.94 11.34 -6.61
C ASN A 310 -2.40 11.11 -8.03
N SER A 311 -3.26 11.20 -9.03
CA SER A 311 -2.87 11.07 -10.44
C SER A 311 -1.99 12.23 -10.91
N MET A 312 -2.35 13.46 -10.53
CA MET A 312 -1.61 14.66 -10.93
C MET A 312 -0.19 14.71 -10.36
N ILE A 313 0.07 14.08 -9.21
CA ILE A 313 1.42 14.02 -8.64
C ILE A 313 2.40 13.38 -9.62
N ILE A 314 2.13 12.18 -10.16
CA ILE A 314 3.07 11.51 -11.07
C ILE A 314 3.18 12.25 -12.41
N LEU A 315 2.08 12.79 -12.90
CA LEU A 315 2.06 13.49 -14.20
C LEU A 315 2.87 14.79 -14.15
N MET A 316 2.90 15.48 -12.98
CA MET A 316 3.61 16.74 -12.80
C MET A 316 5.02 16.57 -12.20
N TRP A 317 5.35 15.38 -11.68
CA TRP A 317 6.60 15.13 -10.96
C TRP A 317 7.83 15.41 -11.81
N PHE A 318 7.87 14.86 -13.01
CA PHE A 318 9.02 14.97 -13.92
C PHE A 318 9.04 16.25 -14.75
N GLU A 319 7.92 16.99 -14.79
CA GLU A 319 7.86 18.31 -15.42
C GLU A 319 8.26 19.45 -14.48
N SER A 320 8.29 19.18 -13.17
CA SER A 320 8.69 20.16 -12.16
C SER A 320 10.20 20.21 -11.99
N PRO A 321 10.85 21.38 -12.04
CA PRO A 321 12.30 21.50 -11.84
C PRO A 321 12.77 20.95 -10.49
N ASN A 322 12.00 21.18 -9.45
CA ASN A 322 12.20 20.61 -8.10
C ASN A 322 10.85 20.15 -7.54
N PRO A 323 10.47 18.88 -7.75
CA PRO A 323 9.15 18.38 -7.35
C PRO A 323 8.95 18.26 -5.83
N VAL A 324 10.02 18.29 -5.05
CA VAL A 324 9.97 18.25 -3.56
C VAL A 324 9.98 19.64 -2.93
N GLU A 325 10.08 20.70 -3.72
CA GLU A 325 10.09 22.07 -3.23
C GLU A 325 8.68 22.57 -2.90
N LEU A 326 8.58 23.33 -1.81
CA LEU A 326 7.35 24.03 -1.47
C LEU A 326 6.95 24.99 -2.61
N GLY A 327 5.71 24.90 -3.08
CA GLY A 327 5.21 25.70 -4.20
C GLY A 327 5.24 24.96 -5.56
N SER A 328 5.87 23.79 -5.65
CA SER A 328 5.77 22.95 -6.84
C SER A 328 4.37 22.36 -7.00
N LEU A 329 3.94 22.12 -8.24
CA LEU A 329 2.63 21.50 -8.50
C LEU A 329 2.45 20.15 -7.81
N PRO A 330 3.44 19.21 -7.82
CA PRO A 330 3.32 17.95 -7.08
C PRO A 330 3.00 18.14 -5.60
N GLN A 331 3.59 19.15 -4.94
CA GLN A 331 3.35 19.39 -3.51
C GLN A 331 1.96 19.99 -3.23
N TYR A 332 1.43 20.83 -4.12
CA TYR A 332 0.03 21.27 -4.01
C TYR A 332 -0.95 20.10 -4.15
N PHE A 333 -0.69 19.18 -5.08
CA PHE A 333 -1.51 17.97 -5.22
C PHE A 333 -1.30 17.02 -4.04
N ALA A 334 -0.10 16.92 -3.45
CA ALA A 334 0.12 16.15 -2.24
C ALA A 334 -0.67 16.69 -1.04
N LEU A 335 -0.75 18.03 -0.89
CA LEU A 335 -1.58 18.67 0.12
C LEU A 335 -3.09 18.39 -0.12
N LEU A 336 -3.56 18.56 -1.36
CA LEU A 336 -4.95 18.27 -1.72
C LEU A 336 -5.30 16.79 -1.45
N ARG A 337 -4.42 15.87 -1.84
CA ARG A 337 -4.60 14.44 -1.57
C ARG A 337 -4.72 14.14 -0.08
N ALA A 338 -3.85 14.75 0.73
CA ALA A 338 -3.88 14.56 2.17
C ALA A 338 -5.19 15.12 2.78
N LEU A 339 -5.64 16.28 2.33
CA LEU A 339 -6.92 16.86 2.76
C LEU A 339 -8.10 15.94 2.42
N MET A 340 -8.14 15.40 1.18
CA MET A 340 -9.20 14.49 0.76
C MET A 340 -9.16 13.18 1.56
N LEU A 341 -7.97 12.60 1.78
CA LEU A 341 -7.83 11.40 2.61
C LEU A 341 -8.25 11.66 4.07
N PHE A 342 -7.91 12.82 4.61
CA PHE A 342 -8.33 13.21 5.95
C PHE A 342 -9.85 13.31 6.07
N MET A 343 -10.53 13.90 5.06
CA MET A 343 -11.99 13.96 5.03
C MET A 343 -12.61 12.56 4.97
N ILE A 344 -12.06 11.64 4.15
CA ILE A 344 -12.51 10.24 4.10
C ILE A 344 -12.33 9.55 5.46
N LEU A 345 -11.19 9.80 6.12
CA LEU A 345 -10.94 9.28 7.47
C LEU A 345 -11.96 9.82 8.48
N LEU A 346 -12.29 11.10 8.44
CA LEU A 346 -13.32 11.69 9.31
C LEU A 346 -14.70 11.09 9.05
N GLU A 347 -15.08 10.89 7.79
CA GLU A 347 -16.33 10.20 7.44
C GLU A 347 -16.38 8.78 8.03
N ALA A 348 -15.26 8.03 7.94
CA ALA A 348 -15.15 6.70 8.52
C ALA A 348 -15.20 6.75 10.06
N TYR A 349 -14.51 7.72 10.67
CA TYR A 349 -14.39 7.87 12.12
C TYR A 349 -15.73 8.24 12.77
N PHE A 350 -16.48 9.18 12.21
CA PHE A 350 -17.77 9.62 12.74
C PHE A 350 -18.96 8.81 12.24
N GLY A 351 -18.75 7.93 11.27
CA GLY A 351 -19.83 7.10 10.72
C GLY A 351 -20.81 7.88 9.84
N PHE A 352 -20.45 9.07 9.34
CA PHE A 352 -21.26 9.82 8.41
C PHE A 352 -21.58 8.99 7.17
N GLY A 353 -22.83 8.94 6.74
CA GLY A 353 -23.27 8.18 5.55
C GLY A 353 -23.75 6.75 5.81
N ARG A 354 -24.02 6.34 7.04
CA ARG A 354 -24.83 5.14 7.29
C ARG A 354 -26.27 5.39 6.79
N VAL A 355 -26.49 5.18 5.49
CA VAL A 355 -27.84 5.11 4.94
C VAL A 355 -28.44 3.78 5.38
N GLY A 356 -29.47 3.84 6.25
CA GLY A 356 -30.39 2.74 6.46
C GLY A 356 -29.89 1.56 7.30
N SER A 357 -29.48 1.78 8.56
CA SER A 357 -29.88 0.80 9.56
C SER A 357 -31.32 1.13 9.93
N GLU A 358 -32.26 0.43 9.32
CA GLU A 358 -33.59 0.36 9.88
C GLU A 358 -33.47 0.05 11.37
N ARG A 359 -33.88 1.01 12.22
CA ARG A 359 -34.23 0.68 13.59
C ARG A 359 -35.26 -0.43 13.49
N LYS A 360 -34.88 -1.63 13.84
CA LYS A 360 -35.83 -2.62 14.26
C LYS A 360 -36.23 -2.21 15.68
N ASP A 361 -37.37 -1.50 15.76
CA ASP A 361 -38.15 -1.41 16.97
C ASP A 361 -38.69 -2.79 17.34
#